data_8745d856d1918730356e3eb6ae8e1efc
#
_entry.id   8745d856d1918730356e3eb6ae8e1efc
#
_cell.length_a   1.000
_cell.length_b   1.000
_cell.length_c   1.000
_cell.angle_alpha   90.00
_cell.angle_beta   90.00
_cell.angle_gamma   90.00
#
_symmetry.space_group_name_H-M   'P 1'
#
loop_
_entity.id
_entity.type
_entity.pdbx_description
1 polymer ?
#
loop_
_entity_poly.entity_id
_entity_poly.type
_entity_poly.pdbx_seq_one_letter_code
_entity_poly.pdbx_strand_id
1 'polypeptide(L)'
;MISEIETTTDPVLSREDAIAILNTPDEELDQLIAQAEKLRRKYKGNHVSIHILTNARSGNCSQDCAYCAQSCRSKADIDKYKWVADEKLYKDNDFVNEHHLSRHCIGLSGMKFTDEEIEELASKIRKMKEDGTHLCCSIGFLTEKQALMLKEAGLDRINHNLNSSRAYYSHICSTHTFEQRVQNIKMLQRLGFEICSGGIIGMGESKEDVVDMLLELREINPEAIPINFLLPIEGTPLAHKDTSGLTPEY
;
A
#
# COMPACT_ATOMS: atom_id res chain seq x y z
N MET A 1 -27.70 -17.93 4.35
CA MET A 1 -27.44 -18.57 5.66
C MET A 1 -25.94 -18.68 5.82
N ILE A 2 -25.31 -17.70 6.48
CA ILE A 2 -23.88 -17.76 6.82
C ILE A 2 -23.81 -18.69 8.04
N SER A 3 -23.29 -19.91 7.88
CA SER A 3 -23.15 -20.87 8.97
C SER A 3 -22.18 -20.34 10.02
N GLU A 4 -22.52 -20.48 11.30
CA GLU A 4 -21.64 -20.14 12.44
C GLU A 4 -20.31 -20.90 12.27
N ILE A 5 -19.24 -20.14 12.14
CA ILE A 5 -17.89 -20.68 11.99
C ILE A 5 -17.29 -20.87 13.38
N GLU A 6 -17.61 -21.98 14.02
CA GLU A 6 -16.90 -22.50 15.18
C GLU A 6 -15.95 -23.61 14.78
N THR A 7 -14.77 -23.25 14.27
CA THR A 7 -13.67 -24.21 14.12
C THR A 7 -12.40 -23.66 14.75
N THR A 8 -11.56 -24.51 15.31
CA THR A 8 -10.29 -24.17 15.94
C THR A 8 -9.26 -23.56 14.97
N THR A 9 -9.53 -23.61 13.67
CA THR A 9 -8.86 -22.88 12.57
C THR A 9 -9.92 -22.14 11.80
N ASP A 10 -9.78 -20.82 11.65
CA ASP A 10 -10.71 -20.05 10.81
C ASP A 10 -10.66 -20.58 9.39
N PRO A 11 -11.81 -20.79 8.72
CA PRO A 11 -11.84 -21.32 7.38
C PRO A 11 -11.16 -20.34 6.43
N VAL A 12 -10.40 -20.90 5.50
CA VAL A 12 -9.87 -20.14 4.38
C VAL A 12 -11.03 -19.88 3.42
N LEU A 13 -11.43 -18.63 3.26
CA LEU A 13 -12.49 -18.23 2.33
C LEU A 13 -12.13 -18.67 0.90
N SER A 14 -13.07 -19.32 0.23
CA SER A 14 -12.99 -19.58 -1.21
C SER A 14 -13.19 -18.27 -1.99
N ARG A 15 -12.93 -18.31 -3.30
CA ARG A 15 -13.22 -17.17 -4.19
C ARG A 15 -14.72 -16.87 -4.21
N GLU A 16 -15.55 -17.91 -4.26
CA GLU A 16 -17.00 -17.85 -4.27
C GLU A 16 -17.54 -17.24 -2.97
N ASP A 17 -16.99 -17.61 -1.81
CA ASP A 17 -17.36 -17.04 -0.51
C ASP A 17 -17.01 -15.54 -0.46
N ALA A 18 -15.82 -15.17 -0.94
CA ALA A 18 -15.39 -13.77 -0.96
C ALA A 18 -16.28 -12.90 -1.87
N ILE A 19 -16.69 -13.43 -3.05
CA ILE A 19 -17.64 -12.75 -3.94
C ILE A 19 -19.01 -12.63 -3.26
N ALA A 20 -19.47 -13.66 -2.57
CA ALA A 20 -20.73 -13.63 -1.83
C ALA A 20 -20.72 -12.56 -0.73
N ILE A 21 -19.60 -12.42 0.00
CA ILE A 21 -19.41 -11.38 1.01
C ILE A 21 -19.53 -9.99 0.40
N LEU A 22 -18.88 -9.71 -0.74
CA LEU A 22 -18.98 -8.40 -1.42
C LEU A 22 -20.37 -8.14 -2.02
N ASN A 23 -21.23 -9.13 -2.09
CA ASN A 23 -22.61 -9.00 -2.55
C ASN A 23 -23.64 -9.14 -1.40
N THR A 24 -23.19 -9.03 -0.15
CA THR A 24 -24.06 -9.05 1.02
C THR A 24 -25.09 -7.91 0.90
N PRO A 25 -26.38 -8.19 1.05
CA PRO A 25 -27.42 -7.15 1.04
C PRO A 25 -27.24 -6.19 2.23
N ASP A 26 -27.69 -4.95 2.05
CA ASP A 26 -27.56 -3.90 3.09
C ASP A 26 -28.20 -4.32 4.42
N GLU A 27 -29.29 -5.08 4.38
CA GLU A 27 -30.00 -5.56 5.58
C GLU A 27 -29.19 -6.59 6.39
N GLU A 28 -28.16 -7.21 5.79
CA GLU A 28 -27.28 -8.21 6.44
C GLU A 28 -25.90 -7.64 6.81
N LEU A 29 -25.56 -6.38 6.42
CA LEU A 29 -24.24 -5.78 6.63
C LEU A 29 -23.85 -5.71 8.10
N ASP A 30 -24.75 -5.37 9.00
CA ASP A 30 -24.47 -5.31 10.45
C ASP A 30 -23.97 -6.65 10.99
N GLN A 31 -24.50 -7.77 10.48
CA GLN A 31 -24.09 -9.11 10.88
C GLN A 31 -22.68 -9.44 10.33
N LEU A 32 -22.41 -9.03 9.10
CA LEU A 32 -21.08 -9.21 8.48
C LEU A 32 -20.03 -8.39 9.22
N ILE A 33 -20.31 -7.12 9.54
CA ILE A 33 -19.42 -6.24 10.30
C ILE A 33 -19.13 -6.82 11.69
N ALA A 34 -20.16 -7.35 12.38
CA ALA A 34 -19.99 -7.98 13.69
C ALA A 34 -19.10 -9.23 13.62
N GLN A 35 -19.16 -10.01 12.53
CA GLN A 35 -18.26 -11.15 12.32
C GLN A 35 -16.83 -10.69 12.06
N ALA A 36 -16.62 -9.69 11.20
CA ALA A 36 -15.32 -9.08 10.94
C ALA A 36 -14.69 -8.53 12.24
N GLU A 37 -15.50 -7.88 13.10
CA GLU A 37 -15.05 -7.39 14.40
C GLU A 37 -14.61 -8.52 15.33
N LYS A 38 -15.33 -9.64 15.39
CA LYS A 38 -14.91 -10.82 16.17
C LYS A 38 -13.53 -11.33 15.72
N LEU A 39 -13.29 -11.45 14.41
CA LEU A 39 -11.99 -11.84 13.85
C LEU A 39 -10.90 -10.82 14.19
N ARG A 40 -11.17 -9.54 14.03
CA ARG A 40 -10.25 -8.46 14.40
C ARG A 40 -9.87 -8.56 15.87
N ARG A 41 -10.84 -8.69 16.79
CA ARG A 41 -10.59 -8.82 18.23
C ARG A 41 -9.79 -10.07 18.56
N LYS A 42 -10.06 -11.19 17.90
CA LYS A 42 -9.34 -12.46 18.11
C LYS A 42 -7.86 -12.34 17.76
N TYR A 43 -7.50 -11.68 16.65
CA TYR A 43 -6.13 -11.66 16.12
C TYR A 43 -5.36 -10.37 16.42
N LYS A 44 -6.03 -9.24 16.60
CA LYS A 44 -5.42 -7.92 16.79
C LYS A 44 -5.83 -7.22 18.09
N GLY A 45 -6.80 -7.77 18.83
CA GLY A 45 -7.34 -7.14 20.04
C GLY A 45 -7.92 -5.75 19.72
N ASN A 46 -7.71 -4.81 20.64
CA ASN A 46 -8.12 -3.41 20.48
C ASN A 46 -6.98 -2.49 19.99
N HIS A 47 -5.84 -3.07 19.58
CA HIS A 47 -4.70 -2.29 19.15
C HIS A 47 -4.95 -1.64 17.78
N VAL A 48 -4.60 -0.35 17.68
CA VAL A 48 -4.60 0.43 16.44
C VAL A 48 -3.20 0.97 16.22
N SER A 49 -2.61 0.65 15.07
CA SER A 49 -1.31 1.19 14.68
C SER A 49 -1.48 2.51 13.94
N ILE A 50 -0.78 3.54 14.36
CA ILE A 50 -0.78 4.85 13.71
C ILE A 50 0.57 5.05 13.03
N HIS A 51 0.54 5.45 11.76
CA HIS A 51 1.72 5.73 10.97
C HIS A 51 1.70 7.18 10.48
N ILE A 52 2.85 7.82 10.43
CA ILE A 52 3.04 9.12 9.77
C ILE A 52 3.64 8.86 8.38
N LEU A 53 3.15 9.58 7.37
CA LEU A 53 3.70 9.53 6.02
C LEU A 53 4.31 10.88 5.67
N THR A 54 5.62 10.88 5.37
CA THR A 54 6.30 12.02 4.75
C THR A 54 6.43 11.78 3.25
N ASN A 55 5.86 12.66 2.42
CA ASN A 55 6.11 12.66 0.99
C ASN A 55 7.52 13.24 0.74
N ALA A 56 8.52 12.37 0.65
CA ALA A 56 9.93 12.78 0.61
C ALA A 56 10.41 13.14 -0.81
N ARG A 57 9.74 12.66 -1.87
CA ARG A 57 9.98 13.04 -3.27
C ARG A 57 8.63 13.19 -3.97
N SER A 58 8.42 14.30 -4.66
CA SER A 58 7.12 14.60 -5.27
C SER A 58 7.24 14.96 -6.75
N GLY A 59 6.26 14.50 -7.53
CA GLY A 59 6.14 14.78 -8.97
C GLY A 59 7.16 14.04 -9.82
N ASN A 60 7.19 14.38 -11.11
CA ASN A 60 8.16 13.89 -12.11
C ASN A 60 8.28 12.35 -12.20
N CYS A 61 7.25 11.60 -11.84
CA CYS A 61 7.23 10.15 -12.03
C CYS A 61 7.04 9.82 -13.51
N SER A 62 7.88 8.94 -14.06
CA SER A 62 7.80 8.50 -15.47
C SER A 62 6.66 7.53 -15.73
N GLN A 63 5.94 7.10 -14.70
CA GLN A 63 4.87 6.12 -14.81
C GLN A 63 3.52 6.78 -15.11
N ASP A 64 2.63 6.03 -15.76
CA ASP A 64 1.34 6.51 -16.25
C ASP A 64 0.15 6.07 -15.40
N CYS A 65 0.37 5.69 -14.14
CA CYS A 65 -0.69 5.23 -13.23
C CYS A 65 -1.87 6.22 -13.20
N ALA A 66 -3.05 5.77 -13.61
CA ALA A 66 -4.20 6.61 -13.89
C ALA A 66 -4.77 7.33 -12.66
N TYR A 67 -4.60 6.77 -11.47
CA TYR A 67 -5.07 7.31 -10.19
C TYR A 67 -4.10 8.31 -9.56
N CYS A 68 -2.84 8.38 -10.05
CA CYS A 68 -1.76 9.03 -9.33
C CYS A 68 -1.54 10.47 -9.80
N ALA A 69 -1.65 11.44 -8.90
CA ALA A 69 -1.37 12.84 -9.17
C ALA A 69 0.10 13.10 -9.60
N GLN A 70 1.02 12.19 -9.22
CA GLN A 70 2.45 12.33 -9.53
C GLN A 70 2.85 11.66 -10.86
N SER A 71 1.90 11.03 -11.59
CA SER A 71 2.18 10.31 -12.84
C SER A 71 2.50 11.25 -14.00
N CYS A 72 3.19 10.73 -15.02
CA CYS A 72 3.52 11.52 -16.22
C CYS A 72 2.27 11.94 -17.01
N ARG A 73 1.12 11.30 -16.78
CA ARG A 73 -0.18 11.65 -17.41
C ARG A 73 -0.96 12.69 -16.63
N SER A 74 -0.59 12.94 -15.37
CA SER A 74 -1.30 13.86 -14.50
C SER A 74 -1.01 15.31 -14.86
N LYS A 75 -2.08 16.11 -14.84
CA LYS A 75 -2.04 17.58 -14.92
C LYS A 75 -2.41 18.21 -13.57
N ALA A 76 -2.45 17.40 -12.50
CA ALA A 76 -2.74 17.88 -11.16
C ALA A 76 -1.73 18.94 -10.72
N ASP A 77 -2.24 19.98 -10.07
CA ASP A 77 -1.41 21.02 -9.47
C ASP A 77 -0.84 20.51 -8.14
N ILE A 78 0.41 20.07 -8.19
CA ILE A 78 1.14 19.53 -7.05
C ILE A 78 2.53 20.14 -6.95
N ASP A 79 3.03 20.32 -5.76
CA ASP A 79 4.43 20.66 -5.54
C ASP A 79 5.36 19.58 -6.07
N LYS A 80 6.44 19.99 -6.76
CA LYS A 80 7.43 19.09 -7.34
C LYS A 80 8.81 19.36 -6.74
N TYR A 81 9.39 18.32 -6.14
CA TYR A 81 10.73 18.39 -5.56
C TYR A 81 11.40 17.01 -5.62
N LYS A 82 12.75 17.03 -5.72
CA LYS A 82 13.56 15.81 -5.73
C LYS A 82 13.67 15.22 -4.32
N TRP A 83 13.85 16.09 -3.31
CA TRP A 83 13.82 15.73 -1.91
C TRP A 83 13.08 16.81 -1.11
N VAL A 84 12.33 16.39 -0.13
CA VAL A 84 11.83 17.27 0.92
C VAL A 84 13.02 17.76 1.76
N ALA A 85 12.92 18.94 2.38
CA ALA A 85 13.94 19.42 3.28
C ALA A 85 14.23 18.42 4.42
N ASP A 86 15.50 18.21 4.72
CA ASP A 86 15.94 17.26 5.73
C ASP A 86 15.33 17.56 7.10
N GLU A 87 15.21 18.85 7.45
CA GLU A 87 14.59 19.30 8.69
C GLU A 87 13.14 18.78 8.82
N LYS A 88 12.38 18.81 7.72
CA LYS A 88 11.00 18.28 7.71
C LYS A 88 10.98 16.77 7.91
N LEU A 89 11.84 16.05 7.20
CA LEU A 89 11.90 14.59 7.27
C LEU A 89 12.25 14.12 8.70
N TYR A 90 13.27 14.74 9.31
CA TYR A 90 13.69 14.37 10.66
C TYR A 90 12.70 14.84 11.73
N LYS A 91 12.10 16.02 11.59
CA LYS A 91 11.03 16.47 12.48
C LYS A 91 9.82 15.52 12.48
N ASP A 92 9.44 14.99 11.32
CA ASP A 92 8.37 14.00 11.24
C ASP A 92 8.79 12.67 11.91
N ASN A 93 10.08 12.30 11.83
CA ASN A 93 10.63 11.15 12.55
C ASN A 93 10.62 11.34 14.07
N ASP A 94 11.05 12.52 14.54
CA ASP A 94 11.02 12.86 15.96
C ASP A 94 9.59 12.81 16.49
N PHE A 95 8.62 13.33 15.73
CA PHE A 95 7.21 13.27 16.08
C PHE A 95 6.70 11.83 16.27
N VAL A 96 7.13 10.90 15.41
CA VAL A 96 6.77 9.46 15.56
C VAL A 96 7.29 8.91 16.90
N ASN A 97 8.52 9.23 17.26
CA ASN A 97 9.16 8.76 18.51
C ASN A 97 8.54 9.43 19.75
N GLU A 98 8.37 10.74 19.74
CA GLU A 98 7.79 11.51 20.86
C GLU A 98 6.36 11.06 21.19
N HIS A 99 5.58 10.70 20.17
CA HIS A 99 4.17 10.28 20.33
C HIS A 99 4.01 8.76 20.36
N HIS A 100 5.10 7.99 20.36
CA HIS A 100 5.09 6.52 20.38
C HIS A 100 4.25 5.92 19.25
N LEU A 101 4.29 6.52 18.06
CA LEU A 101 3.57 6.03 16.90
C LEU A 101 4.27 4.78 16.35
N SER A 102 3.50 3.95 15.65
CA SER A 102 3.98 2.62 15.26
C SER A 102 5.07 2.67 14.18
N ARG A 103 5.08 3.69 13.29
CA ARG A 103 5.98 3.70 12.13
C ARG A 103 6.03 5.06 11.44
N HIS A 104 7.21 5.42 10.92
CA HIS A 104 7.36 6.49 9.96
C HIS A 104 7.44 5.92 8.54
N CYS A 105 6.54 6.37 7.66
CA CYS A 105 6.50 5.97 6.26
C CYS A 105 7.07 7.09 5.38
N ILE A 106 7.94 6.74 4.43
CA ILE A 106 8.60 7.66 3.51
C ILE A 106 8.09 7.38 2.11
N GLY A 107 7.40 8.32 1.49
CA GLY A 107 6.87 8.20 0.14
C GLY A 107 7.80 8.84 -0.89
N LEU A 108 8.11 8.13 -1.97
CA LEU A 108 8.93 8.63 -3.07
C LEU A 108 8.24 8.43 -4.41
N SER A 109 8.04 9.51 -5.14
CA SER A 109 7.66 9.44 -6.54
C SER A 109 8.82 8.89 -7.40
N GLY A 110 8.50 8.12 -8.42
CA GLY A 110 9.48 7.55 -9.34
C GLY A 110 9.38 6.04 -9.43
N MET A 111 9.90 5.49 -10.53
CA MET A 111 9.92 4.05 -10.76
C MET A 111 11.30 3.43 -10.54
N LYS A 112 12.34 4.11 -11.01
CA LYS A 112 13.73 3.69 -10.92
C LYS A 112 14.55 4.80 -10.30
N PHE A 113 15.55 4.41 -9.55
CA PHE A 113 16.47 5.28 -8.85
C PHE A 113 17.91 4.93 -9.25
N THR A 114 18.81 5.92 -9.26
CA THR A 114 20.24 5.64 -9.38
C THR A 114 20.78 5.09 -8.06
N ASP A 115 21.96 4.46 -8.12
CA ASP A 115 22.61 3.95 -6.91
C ASP A 115 22.97 5.10 -5.95
N GLU A 116 23.29 6.29 -6.48
CA GLU A 116 23.57 7.49 -5.70
C GLU A 116 22.31 8.00 -4.98
N GLU A 117 21.15 7.98 -5.65
CA GLU A 117 19.87 8.36 -5.03
C GLU A 117 19.48 7.36 -3.92
N ILE A 118 19.77 6.08 -4.11
CA ILE A 118 19.55 5.06 -3.07
C ILE A 118 20.51 5.24 -1.90
N GLU A 119 21.78 5.58 -2.12
CA GLU A 119 22.73 5.86 -1.05
C GLU A 119 22.35 7.13 -0.27
N GLU A 120 21.85 8.17 -0.96
CA GLU A 120 21.29 9.35 -0.30
C GLU A 120 20.13 8.98 0.63
N LEU A 121 19.19 8.15 0.14
CA LEU A 121 18.08 7.62 0.95
C LEU A 121 18.59 6.77 2.12
N ALA A 122 19.55 5.89 1.86
CA ALA A 122 20.15 5.03 2.88
C ALA A 122 20.82 5.84 4.00
N SER A 123 21.50 6.94 3.66
CA SER A 123 22.07 7.87 4.65
C SER A 123 21.00 8.49 5.54
N LYS A 124 19.87 8.95 4.96
CA LYS A 124 18.75 9.50 5.73
C LYS A 124 18.10 8.44 6.64
N ILE A 125 17.96 7.19 6.13
CA ILE A 125 17.42 6.06 6.90
C ILE A 125 18.33 5.76 8.10
N ARG A 126 19.67 5.65 7.91
CA ARG A 126 20.61 5.41 9.01
C ARG A 126 20.43 6.41 10.13
N LYS A 127 20.34 7.71 9.78
CA LYS A 127 20.13 8.78 10.76
C LYS A 127 18.80 8.63 11.51
N MET A 128 17.70 8.36 10.82
CA MET A 128 16.39 8.17 11.48
C MET A 128 16.33 6.89 12.33
N LYS A 129 17.18 5.90 12.04
CA LYS A 129 17.28 4.66 12.81
C LYS A 129 18.07 4.81 14.12
N GLU A 130 18.83 5.89 14.31
CA GLU A 130 19.56 6.14 15.55
C GLU A 130 18.63 6.15 16.77
N ASP A 131 17.39 6.63 16.60
CA ASP A 131 16.36 6.68 17.63
C ASP A 131 15.50 5.40 17.69
N GLY A 132 15.82 4.37 16.92
CA GLY A 132 15.10 3.09 16.90
C GLY A 132 13.77 3.12 16.15
N THR A 133 13.45 4.17 15.41
CA THR A 133 12.19 4.30 14.66
C THR A 133 11.98 3.14 13.70
N HIS A 134 10.79 2.56 13.68
CA HIS A 134 10.39 1.64 12.61
C HIS A 134 10.09 2.40 11.33
N LEU A 135 10.79 2.07 10.25
CA LEU A 135 10.71 2.77 8.97
C LEU A 135 10.04 1.92 7.89
N CYS A 136 9.19 2.56 7.11
CA CYS A 136 8.61 2.01 5.88
C CYS A 136 8.92 2.94 4.71
N CYS A 137 9.26 2.39 3.54
CA CYS A 137 9.49 3.19 2.35
C CYS A 137 8.54 2.77 1.23
N SER A 138 7.76 3.72 0.69
CA SER A 138 7.01 3.56 -0.55
C SER A 138 7.89 4.04 -1.69
N ILE A 139 8.43 3.11 -2.45
CA ILE A 139 9.42 3.35 -3.51
C ILE A 139 9.09 2.52 -4.75
N GLY A 140 9.59 2.92 -5.91
CA GLY A 140 9.43 2.18 -7.15
C GLY A 140 10.12 0.81 -7.15
N PHE A 141 10.56 0.37 -8.31
CA PHE A 141 11.27 -0.90 -8.43
C PHE A 141 12.72 -0.76 -7.99
N LEU A 142 13.17 -1.70 -7.18
CA LEU A 142 14.56 -1.81 -6.73
C LEU A 142 15.24 -2.98 -7.41
N THR A 143 16.52 -2.81 -7.72
CA THR A 143 17.42 -3.94 -7.96
C THR A 143 17.78 -4.62 -6.63
N GLU A 144 18.25 -5.87 -6.68
CA GLU A 144 18.66 -6.59 -5.48
C GLU A 144 19.77 -5.84 -4.72
N LYS A 145 20.75 -5.28 -5.45
CA LYS A 145 21.81 -4.43 -4.90
C LYS A 145 21.25 -3.24 -4.13
N GLN A 146 20.32 -2.50 -4.74
CA GLN A 146 19.69 -1.32 -4.12
C GLN A 146 18.87 -1.69 -2.88
N ALA A 147 18.13 -2.80 -2.95
CA ALA A 147 17.38 -3.30 -1.81
C ALA A 147 18.32 -3.66 -0.64
N LEU A 148 19.44 -4.33 -0.91
CA LEU A 148 20.44 -4.64 0.12
C LEU A 148 21.03 -3.38 0.76
N MET A 149 21.34 -2.33 -0.02
CA MET A 149 21.82 -1.05 0.52
C MET A 149 20.82 -0.44 1.52
N LEU A 150 19.51 -0.47 1.21
CA LEU A 150 18.46 0.01 2.11
C LEU A 150 18.28 -0.90 3.33
N LYS A 151 18.43 -2.21 3.16
CA LYS A 151 18.38 -3.18 4.27
C LYS A 151 19.51 -2.96 5.26
N GLU A 152 20.72 -2.78 4.77
CA GLU A 152 21.92 -2.48 5.56
C GLU A 152 21.82 -1.11 6.28
N ALA A 153 21.10 -0.16 5.68
CA ALA A 153 20.79 1.12 6.32
C ALA A 153 19.76 1.00 7.45
N GLY A 154 19.09 -0.16 7.59
CA GLY A 154 18.13 -0.44 8.65
C GLY A 154 16.67 -0.25 8.24
N LEU A 155 16.34 -0.15 6.95
CA LEU A 155 14.94 -0.09 6.52
C LEU A 155 14.22 -1.39 6.85
N ASP A 156 13.09 -1.28 7.57
CA ASP A 156 12.34 -2.46 8.03
C ASP A 156 11.38 -2.98 6.97
N ARG A 157 10.59 -2.07 6.35
CA ARG A 157 9.45 -2.41 5.49
C ARG A 157 9.49 -1.66 4.16
N ILE A 158 9.07 -2.33 3.09
CA ILE A 158 8.83 -1.69 1.80
C ILE A 158 7.35 -1.76 1.45
N ASN A 159 6.78 -0.61 1.08
CA ASN A 159 5.44 -0.54 0.49
C ASN A 159 5.57 -0.68 -1.03
N HIS A 160 4.95 -1.72 -1.57
CA HIS A 160 4.91 -1.99 -3.00
C HIS A 160 3.56 -2.62 -3.37
N ASN A 161 2.55 -1.75 -3.54
CA ASN A 161 1.16 -2.17 -3.72
C ASN A 161 0.93 -2.87 -5.06
N LEU A 162 0.04 -3.87 -5.07
CA LEU A 162 -0.53 -4.43 -6.31
C LEU A 162 -1.42 -3.42 -7.03
N ASN A 163 -2.14 -2.62 -6.28
CA ASN A 163 -3.09 -1.58 -6.70
C ASN A 163 -4.41 -2.13 -7.26
N SER A 164 -4.43 -3.20 -8.04
CA SER A 164 -5.63 -3.80 -8.63
C SER A 164 -5.41 -5.29 -8.92
N SER A 165 -6.40 -5.96 -9.53
CA SER A 165 -6.26 -7.33 -10.01
C SER A 165 -5.28 -7.45 -11.18
N ARG A 166 -4.78 -8.66 -11.42
CA ARG A 166 -3.99 -8.99 -12.60
C ARG A 166 -4.71 -8.69 -13.90
N ALA A 167 -6.00 -9.01 -13.97
CA ALA A 167 -6.81 -8.81 -15.17
C ALA A 167 -7.07 -7.33 -15.46
N TYR A 168 -7.34 -6.54 -14.41
CA TYR A 168 -7.66 -5.12 -14.56
C TYR A 168 -6.43 -4.21 -14.64
N TYR A 169 -5.23 -4.70 -14.32
CA TYR A 169 -4.04 -3.90 -14.15
C TYR A 169 -3.68 -3.00 -15.35
N SER A 170 -3.82 -3.55 -16.56
CA SER A 170 -3.51 -2.80 -17.80
C SER A 170 -4.42 -1.59 -18.05
N HIS A 171 -5.59 -1.53 -17.40
CA HIS A 171 -6.50 -0.39 -17.48
C HIS A 171 -6.02 0.80 -16.64
N ILE A 172 -5.22 0.54 -15.62
CA ILE A 172 -4.74 1.57 -14.69
C ILE A 172 -3.29 1.97 -14.92
N CYS A 173 -2.48 1.14 -15.55
CA CYS A 173 -1.09 1.40 -15.83
C CYS A 173 -0.59 0.60 -17.03
N SER A 174 0.14 1.25 -17.95
CA SER A 174 0.75 0.58 -19.12
C SER A 174 2.29 0.57 -19.10
N THR A 175 2.90 1.34 -18.22
CA THR A 175 4.36 1.51 -18.15
C THR A 175 5.08 0.43 -17.35
N HIS A 176 4.35 -0.39 -16.61
CA HIS A 176 4.83 -1.60 -15.94
C HIS A 176 3.68 -2.59 -15.73
N THR A 177 4.01 -3.86 -15.48
CA THR A 177 3.02 -4.94 -15.39
C THR A 177 2.76 -5.35 -13.95
N PHE A 178 1.66 -6.05 -13.74
CA PHE A 178 1.33 -6.71 -12.49
C PHE A 178 2.43 -7.72 -12.08
N GLU A 179 2.90 -8.53 -13.03
CA GLU A 179 3.95 -9.53 -12.81
C GLU A 179 5.24 -8.91 -12.33
N GLN A 180 5.63 -7.76 -12.90
CA GLN A 180 6.82 -7.03 -12.44
C GLN A 180 6.70 -6.63 -10.97
N ARG A 181 5.50 -6.19 -10.52
CA ARG A 181 5.26 -5.88 -9.11
C ARG A 181 5.39 -7.12 -8.23
N VAL A 182 4.73 -8.21 -8.60
CA VAL A 182 4.81 -9.48 -7.85
C VAL A 182 6.25 -9.98 -7.76
N GLN A 183 6.99 -9.94 -8.86
CA GLN A 183 8.41 -10.35 -8.87
C GLN A 183 9.28 -9.49 -7.96
N ASN A 184 9.06 -8.15 -7.96
CA ASN A 184 9.81 -7.25 -7.08
C ASN A 184 9.46 -7.52 -5.60
N ILE A 185 8.18 -7.71 -5.26
CA ILE A 185 7.76 -8.09 -3.92
C ILE A 185 8.45 -9.39 -3.46
N LYS A 186 8.41 -10.43 -4.28
CA LYS A 186 9.04 -11.72 -3.95
C LYS A 186 10.56 -11.60 -3.76
N MET A 187 11.22 -10.76 -4.54
CA MET A 187 12.64 -10.46 -4.35
C MET A 187 12.88 -9.78 -3.00
N LEU A 188 12.09 -8.77 -2.65
CA LEU A 188 12.21 -8.04 -1.40
C LEU A 188 11.94 -8.94 -0.17
N GLN A 189 10.96 -9.85 -0.26
CA GLN A 189 10.69 -10.85 0.78
C GLN A 189 11.89 -11.79 0.99
N ARG A 190 12.51 -12.28 -0.11
CA ARG A 190 13.73 -13.11 0.00
C ARG A 190 14.88 -12.39 0.69
N LEU A 191 14.96 -11.06 0.56
CA LEU A 191 15.96 -10.24 1.23
C LEU A 191 15.57 -9.89 2.68
N GLY A 192 14.45 -10.43 3.18
CA GLY A 192 14.02 -10.29 4.57
C GLY A 192 13.37 -8.96 4.91
N PHE A 193 12.83 -8.24 3.93
CA PHE A 193 11.99 -7.08 4.21
C PHE A 193 10.59 -7.51 4.64
N GLU A 194 10.01 -6.77 5.59
CA GLU A 194 8.57 -6.74 5.73
C GLU A 194 7.95 -6.09 4.48
N ILE A 195 6.81 -6.60 4.04
CA ILE A 195 6.09 -6.06 2.89
C ILE A 195 4.78 -5.40 3.33
N CYS A 196 4.53 -4.22 2.78
CA CYS A 196 3.23 -3.58 2.78
C CYS A 196 2.73 -3.59 1.34
N SER A 197 1.67 -4.35 1.05
CA SER A 197 1.11 -4.44 -0.30
C SER A 197 -0.38 -4.56 -0.24
N GLY A 198 -1.07 -3.75 -1.03
CA GLY A 198 -2.52 -3.67 -1.06
C GLY A 198 -3.03 -3.09 -2.36
N GLY A 199 -4.24 -2.51 -2.32
CA GLY A 199 -4.90 -2.01 -3.52
C GLY A 199 -5.72 -0.75 -3.34
N ILE A 200 -6.27 -0.31 -4.45
CA ILE A 200 -7.19 0.82 -4.55
C ILE A 200 -8.48 0.29 -5.17
N ILE A 201 -9.60 0.51 -4.50
CA ILE A 201 -10.93 0.10 -4.97
C ILE A 201 -11.66 1.32 -5.54
N GLY A 202 -12.43 1.12 -6.61
CA GLY A 202 -13.25 2.15 -7.26
C GLY A 202 -12.63 2.79 -8.48
N MET A 203 -11.56 2.21 -9.04
CA MET A 203 -10.97 2.68 -10.29
C MET A 203 -11.75 2.23 -11.54
N GLY A 204 -12.72 1.31 -11.38
CA GLY A 204 -13.59 0.78 -12.42
C GLY A 204 -13.49 -0.72 -12.63
N GLU A 205 -12.74 -1.38 -11.77
CA GLU A 205 -12.67 -2.83 -11.64
C GLU A 205 -14.02 -3.42 -11.18
N SER A 206 -14.23 -4.70 -11.44
CA SER A 206 -15.37 -5.46 -10.93
C SER A 206 -15.15 -5.93 -9.49
N LYS A 207 -16.21 -6.39 -8.82
CA LYS A 207 -16.11 -7.04 -7.49
C LYS A 207 -15.25 -8.30 -7.56
N GLU A 208 -15.31 -9.03 -8.65
CA GLU A 208 -14.46 -10.20 -8.94
C GLU A 208 -12.98 -9.79 -9.01
N ASP A 209 -12.67 -8.67 -9.63
CA ASP A 209 -11.30 -8.12 -9.65
C ASP A 209 -10.81 -7.77 -8.25
N VAL A 210 -11.65 -7.20 -7.41
CA VAL A 210 -11.31 -6.92 -5.99
C VAL A 210 -10.97 -8.22 -5.27
N VAL A 211 -11.80 -9.25 -5.41
CA VAL A 211 -11.55 -10.57 -4.80
C VAL A 211 -10.27 -11.18 -5.33
N ASP A 212 -10.03 -11.17 -6.64
CA ASP A 212 -8.83 -11.74 -7.25
C ASP A 212 -7.55 -11.03 -6.78
N MET A 213 -7.60 -9.70 -6.58
CA MET A 213 -6.51 -8.95 -5.96
C MET A 213 -6.27 -9.40 -4.51
N LEU A 214 -7.32 -9.56 -3.71
CA LEU A 214 -7.20 -10.01 -2.31
C LEU A 214 -6.66 -11.43 -2.20
N LEU A 215 -7.05 -12.34 -3.11
CA LEU A 215 -6.51 -13.69 -3.18
C LEU A 215 -5.03 -13.70 -3.54
N GLU A 216 -4.59 -12.86 -4.49
CA GLU A 216 -3.17 -12.72 -4.81
C GLU A 216 -2.38 -12.14 -3.61
N LEU A 217 -2.93 -11.18 -2.89
CA LEU A 217 -2.33 -10.65 -1.65
C LEU A 217 -2.24 -11.75 -0.58
N ARG A 218 -3.23 -12.62 -0.45
CA ARG A 218 -3.17 -13.78 0.45
C ARG A 218 -2.01 -14.72 0.10
N GLU A 219 -1.80 -15.01 -1.18
CA GLU A 219 -0.68 -15.85 -1.64
C GLU A 219 0.69 -15.19 -1.42
N ILE A 220 0.76 -13.87 -1.56
CA ILE A 220 1.97 -13.08 -1.25
C ILE A 220 2.24 -13.05 0.25
N ASN A 221 1.20 -13.06 1.07
CA ASN A 221 1.25 -12.99 2.53
C ASN A 221 2.10 -11.81 3.08
N PRO A 222 1.76 -10.55 2.75
CA PRO A 222 2.49 -9.40 3.26
C PRO A 222 2.13 -9.12 4.73
N GLU A 223 3.02 -8.45 5.47
CA GLU A 223 2.81 -8.05 6.87
C GLU A 223 1.75 -6.95 7.04
N ALA A 224 1.46 -6.19 5.98
CA ALA A 224 0.41 -5.17 5.99
C ALA A 224 -0.30 -5.10 4.64
N ILE A 225 -1.62 -5.01 4.68
CA ILE A 225 -2.48 -4.94 3.49
C ILE A 225 -3.32 -3.65 3.57
N PRO A 226 -2.83 -2.52 3.01
CA PRO A 226 -3.64 -1.31 2.90
C PRO A 226 -4.67 -1.47 1.80
N ILE A 227 -5.93 -1.29 2.14
CA ILE A 227 -7.03 -1.16 1.17
C ILE A 227 -7.49 0.28 1.20
N ASN A 228 -7.40 0.95 0.06
CA ASN A 228 -7.79 2.33 -0.10
C ASN A 228 -8.95 2.44 -1.09
N PHE A 229 -9.83 3.40 -0.87
CA PHE A 229 -10.79 3.81 -1.89
C PHE A 229 -10.19 4.88 -2.78
N LEU A 230 -10.57 4.87 -4.07
CA LEU A 230 -10.16 5.91 -4.99
C LEU A 230 -10.65 7.28 -4.49
N LEU A 231 -9.72 8.19 -4.31
CA LEU A 231 -10.00 9.61 -4.20
C LEU A 231 -9.73 10.25 -5.57
N PRO A 232 -10.75 10.63 -6.35
CA PRO A 232 -10.55 11.30 -7.64
C PRO A 232 -9.83 12.62 -7.42
N ILE A 233 -8.68 12.79 -8.09
CA ILE A 233 -7.87 14.01 -8.00
C ILE A 233 -7.96 14.75 -9.34
N GLU A 234 -8.32 16.03 -9.27
CA GLU A 234 -8.40 16.88 -10.48
C GLU A 234 -7.08 16.86 -11.26
N GLY A 235 -7.19 16.76 -12.58
CA GLY A 235 -6.03 16.64 -13.46
C GLY A 235 -5.47 15.23 -13.64
N THR A 236 -5.97 14.21 -12.92
CA THR A 236 -5.63 12.81 -13.20
C THR A 236 -6.58 12.17 -14.23
N PRO A 237 -6.20 11.09 -14.90
CA PRO A 237 -7.11 10.35 -15.78
C PRO A 237 -8.41 9.88 -15.12
N LEU A 238 -8.41 9.66 -13.79
CA LEU A 238 -9.58 9.22 -13.04
C LEU A 238 -10.27 10.36 -12.26
N ALA A 239 -10.00 11.62 -12.58
CA ALA A 239 -10.55 12.80 -11.89
C ALA A 239 -12.08 12.83 -11.83
N HIS A 240 -12.75 12.29 -12.84
CA HIS A 240 -14.22 12.31 -12.93
C HIS A 240 -14.84 10.92 -12.73
N LYS A 241 -14.09 9.99 -12.12
CA LYS A 241 -14.62 8.66 -11.81
C LYS A 241 -15.70 8.81 -10.73
N ASP A 242 -16.86 8.22 -10.99
CA ASP A 242 -17.91 8.13 -9.98
C ASP A 242 -17.49 7.18 -8.86
N THR A 243 -17.43 7.70 -7.66
CA THR A 243 -17.10 6.97 -6.42
C THR A 243 -18.22 7.01 -5.39
N SER A 244 -19.43 7.45 -5.80
CA SER A 244 -20.57 7.60 -4.88
C SER A 244 -21.02 6.29 -4.22
N GLY A 245 -20.73 5.14 -4.87
CA GLY A 245 -21.00 3.82 -4.30
C GLY A 245 -19.90 3.28 -3.37
N LEU A 246 -18.82 4.03 -3.16
CA LEU A 246 -17.75 3.65 -2.23
C LEU A 246 -18.07 4.22 -0.85
N THR A 247 -18.82 3.49 -0.07
CA THR A 247 -19.15 3.84 1.32
C THR A 247 -18.23 3.10 2.30
N PRO A 248 -18.17 3.51 3.58
CA PRO A 248 -17.40 2.76 4.59
C PRO A 248 -17.84 1.31 4.75
N GLU A 249 -19.04 0.97 4.33
CA GLU A 249 -19.63 -0.38 4.39
C GLU A 249 -19.26 -1.23 3.17
N TYR A 250 -18.73 -0.65 2.10
CA TYR A 250 -18.28 -1.39 0.92
C TYR A 250 -17.13 -2.32 1.31
#